data_206c74c83d209aff979d3cf9769d727c
#
_entry.id   206c74c83d209aff979d3cf9769d727c
#
_cell.length_a   1.000
_cell.length_b   1.000
_cell.length_c   1.000
_cell.angle_alpha   90.00
_cell.angle_beta   90.00
_cell.angle_gamma   90.00
#
_symmetry.space_group_name_H-M   'P 1'
#
loop_
_entity.id
_entity.type
_entity.pdbx_description
1 polymer ?
#
loop_
_entity_poly.entity_id
_entity_poly.type
_entity_poly.pdbx_seq_one_letter_code
_entity_poly.pdbx_strand_id
1 'polypeptide(L)'
;MTGNVDHMWSLLSVEDNDRSFQGNDGYRDVTGLVYRYDSRVPNHQRVLVGHFVMLRDPTTVLGFGRLNEIKKELGSKSIRLCSTCGSSKMYRREVKRPMYRCQRCRAETDSPINEETEVTFFSAYYESSWTPMPTAVPVEEVRDSYVSQAVQNAI
;
A
#
# COMPACT_ATOMS: atom_id res chain seq x y z
N MET A 1 20.03 27.70 3.64
CA MET A 1 18.91 27.04 2.93
C MET A 1 19.07 25.56 3.11
N THR A 2 18.23 25.00 3.94
CA THR A 2 18.08 23.55 3.98
C THR A 2 17.43 23.16 2.66
N GLY A 3 18.21 22.52 1.79
CA GLY A 3 17.68 21.94 0.59
C GLY A 3 16.53 21.00 0.96
N ASN A 4 15.33 21.34 0.56
CA ASN A 4 14.23 20.38 0.60
C ASN A 4 14.69 19.21 -0.27
N VAL A 5 15.07 18.13 0.37
CA VAL A 5 15.20 16.86 -0.35
C VAL A 5 13.78 16.51 -0.76
N ASP A 6 13.47 16.71 -2.02
CA ASP A 6 12.17 16.34 -2.55
C ASP A 6 12.02 14.83 -2.39
N HIS A 7 11.19 14.43 -1.44
CA HIS A 7 10.88 13.02 -1.23
C HIS A 7 9.98 12.53 -2.35
N MET A 8 10.36 11.41 -2.93
CA MET A 8 9.52 10.68 -3.86
C MET A 8 9.11 9.35 -3.24
N TRP A 9 7.83 9.06 -3.27
CA TRP A 9 7.26 7.82 -2.78
C TRP A 9 6.84 6.93 -3.94
N SER A 10 7.16 5.66 -3.83
CA SER A 10 6.67 4.64 -4.76
C SER A 10 5.38 4.07 -4.21
N LEU A 11 4.28 4.33 -4.89
CA LEU A 11 2.94 3.90 -4.48
C LEU A 11 2.51 2.70 -5.32
N LEU A 12 2.30 1.58 -4.66
CA LEU A 12 1.89 0.35 -5.31
C LEU A 12 0.36 0.26 -5.41
N SER A 13 -0.15 0.31 -6.63
CA SER A 13 -1.53 0.03 -6.94
C SER A 13 -1.66 -1.45 -7.32
N VAL A 14 -2.39 -2.21 -6.53
CA VAL A 14 -2.69 -3.62 -6.79
C VAL A 14 -4.18 -3.86 -6.68
N GLU A 15 -4.67 -4.82 -7.44
CA GLU A 15 -6.05 -5.27 -7.30
C GLU A 15 -6.28 -5.92 -5.94
N ASP A 16 -7.51 -5.89 -5.45
CA ASP A 16 -7.87 -6.38 -4.13
C ASP A 16 -7.46 -7.83 -3.89
N ASN A 17 -7.50 -8.65 -4.92
CA ASN A 17 -7.15 -10.07 -4.85
C ASN A 17 -5.65 -10.31 -4.60
N ASP A 18 -4.81 -9.36 -4.97
CA ASP A 18 -3.36 -9.48 -4.84
C ASP A 18 -2.84 -8.93 -3.51
N ARG A 19 -3.70 -8.28 -2.73
CA ARG A 19 -3.36 -7.74 -1.41
C ARG A 19 -3.55 -8.78 -0.33
N SER A 20 -2.53 -9.54 -0.05
CA SER A 20 -2.55 -10.58 0.98
C SER A 20 -2.05 -10.13 2.36
N PHE A 21 -1.59 -8.88 2.46
CA PHE A 21 -0.92 -8.39 3.68
C PHE A 21 -1.67 -7.28 4.39
N GLN A 22 -1.43 -7.19 5.68
CA GLN A 22 -1.62 -6.02 6.55
C GLN A 22 -2.96 -5.31 6.48
N GLY A 23 -4.00 -6.01 6.27
CA GLY A 23 -5.27 -5.37 6.31
C GLY A 23 -6.25 -5.96 5.34
N ASN A 24 -5.79 -6.98 4.69
CA ASN A 24 -6.64 -7.95 4.04
C ASN A 24 -7.39 -7.44 2.82
N ASP A 25 -8.06 -6.30 2.92
CA ASP A 25 -8.82 -5.74 1.82
C ASP A 25 -8.09 -4.56 1.21
N GLY A 26 -8.08 -4.50 -0.10
CA GLY A 26 -7.52 -3.38 -0.83
C GLY A 26 -8.34 -2.11 -0.65
N TYR A 27 -7.72 -0.98 -0.91
CA TYR A 27 -8.42 0.30 -0.96
C TYR A 27 -8.85 0.59 -2.38
N ARG A 28 -9.94 1.33 -2.51
CA ARG A 28 -10.42 1.79 -3.80
C ARG A 28 -9.58 2.98 -4.27
N ASP A 29 -8.40 2.68 -4.76
CA ASP A 29 -7.58 3.69 -5.40
C ASP A 29 -8.16 4.03 -6.78
N VAL A 30 -8.04 5.29 -7.15
CA VAL A 30 -8.36 5.73 -8.51
C VAL A 30 -7.09 6.27 -9.13
N THR A 31 -6.55 5.53 -10.09
CA THR A 31 -5.33 5.90 -10.79
C THR A 31 -5.47 7.30 -11.43
N GLY A 32 -4.52 8.18 -11.14
CA GLY A 32 -4.54 9.55 -11.62
C GLY A 32 -5.30 10.52 -10.73
N LEU A 33 -5.92 10.07 -9.66
CA LEU A 33 -6.72 10.91 -8.77
C LEU A 33 -6.26 10.81 -7.32
N VAL A 34 -6.39 9.63 -6.73
CA VAL A 34 -6.22 9.43 -5.29
C VAL A 34 -5.60 8.08 -4.99
N TYR A 35 -4.72 8.08 -4.01
CA TYR A 35 -4.17 6.87 -3.40
C TYR A 35 -4.65 6.78 -1.94
N ARG A 36 -5.15 5.62 -1.53
CA ARG A 36 -5.71 5.40 -0.20
C ARG A 36 -4.90 4.40 0.60
N TYR A 37 -4.69 4.72 1.86
CA TYR A 37 -3.95 3.90 2.82
C TYR A 37 -4.44 4.16 4.24
N ASP A 38 -3.92 3.45 5.21
CA ASP A 38 -4.29 3.66 6.61
C ASP A 38 -3.05 3.72 7.52
N SER A 39 -3.30 3.97 8.80
CA SER A 39 -2.26 4.13 9.82
C SER A 39 -1.47 2.85 10.14
N ARG A 40 -1.85 1.70 9.57
CA ARG A 40 -1.09 0.46 9.69
C ARG A 40 -0.01 0.33 8.62
N VAL A 41 -0.10 1.13 7.56
CA VAL A 41 0.90 1.11 6.49
C VAL A 41 2.19 1.78 6.97
N PRO A 42 3.35 1.14 6.77
CA PRO A 42 4.62 1.76 7.09
C PRO A 42 4.79 3.12 6.41
N ASN A 43 5.41 4.06 7.10
CA ASN A 43 5.67 5.42 6.61
C ASN A 43 4.44 6.32 6.43
N HIS A 44 3.26 5.91 6.86
CA HIS A 44 2.04 6.73 6.71
C HIS A 44 2.18 8.16 7.29
N GLN A 45 2.98 8.33 8.35
CA GLN A 45 3.23 9.64 8.97
C GLN A 45 4.29 10.47 8.24
N ARG A 46 5.06 9.85 7.37
CA ARG A 46 6.18 10.52 6.66
C ARG A 46 5.77 11.10 5.33
N VAL A 47 4.64 10.65 4.81
CA VAL A 47 4.10 11.14 3.53
C VAL A 47 3.35 12.45 3.78
N LEU A 48 3.77 13.50 3.10
CA LEU A 48 3.26 14.85 3.30
C LEU A 48 2.82 15.48 1.98
N VAL A 49 1.92 16.46 2.10
CA VAL A 49 1.55 17.32 0.97
C VAL A 49 2.82 17.97 0.41
N GLY A 50 2.93 18.00 -0.90
CA GLY A 50 4.08 18.50 -1.61
C GLY A 50 5.11 17.44 -2.02
N HIS A 51 5.04 16.25 -1.44
CA HIS A 51 5.91 15.16 -1.84
C HIS A 51 5.54 14.63 -3.24
N PHE A 52 6.54 14.21 -3.99
CA PHE A 52 6.35 13.54 -5.26
C PHE A 52 5.97 12.08 -5.07
N VAL A 53 5.17 11.57 -5.98
CA VAL A 53 4.76 10.17 -6.00
C VAL A 53 4.98 9.57 -7.38
N MET A 54 5.44 8.33 -7.39
CA MET A 54 5.48 7.49 -8.56
C MET A 54 4.45 6.38 -8.34
N LEU A 55 3.44 6.33 -9.20
CA LEU A 55 2.45 5.27 -9.13
C LEU A 55 2.88 4.12 -10.02
N ARG A 56 2.80 2.92 -9.49
CA ARG A 56 3.15 1.69 -10.20
C ARG A 56 2.18 0.56 -9.89
N ASP A 57 2.05 -0.36 -10.79
CA ASP A 57 1.55 -1.70 -10.52
C ASP A 57 2.73 -2.62 -10.15
N PRO A 58 2.54 -3.94 -9.95
CA PRO A 58 3.65 -4.84 -9.61
C PRO A 58 4.79 -4.90 -10.64
N THR A 59 4.53 -4.55 -11.89
CA THR A 59 5.50 -4.72 -12.99
C THR A 59 5.84 -3.44 -13.74
N THR A 60 4.95 -2.45 -13.74
CA THR A 60 5.03 -1.28 -14.64
C THR A 60 4.83 0.02 -13.89
N VAL A 61 5.60 1.04 -14.23
CA VAL A 61 5.40 2.41 -13.78
C VAL A 61 4.22 3.02 -14.55
N LEU A 62 3.23 3.52 -13.83
CA LEU A 62 2.00 4.09 -14.41
C LEU A 62 2.10 5.58 -14.66
N GLY A 63 2.81 6.30 -13.80
CA GLY A 63 2.96 7.74 -13.93
C GLY A 63 3.49 8.39 -12.66
N PHE A 64 3.51 9.73 -12.68
CA PHE A 64 4.03 10.56 -11.61
C PHE A 64 3.04 11.65 -11.23
N GLY A 65 3.14 12.10 -10.01
CA GLY A 65 2.36 13.22 -9.53
C GLY A 65 3.00 13.85 -8.31
N ARG A 66 2.33 14.87 -7.78
CA ARG A 66 2.71 15.54 -6.55
C ARG A 66 1.49 15.62 -5.66
N LEU A 67 1.63 15.27 -4.40
CA LEU A 67 0.52 15.31 -3.45
C LEU A 67 0.10 16.76 -3.19
N ASN A 68 -1.15 17.06 -3.48
CA ASN A 68 -1.73 18.38 -3.26
C ASN A 68 -2.65 18.44 -2.05
N GLU A 69 -3.19 17.31 -1.62
CA GLU A 69 -4.07 17.23 -0.45
C GLU A 69 -4.00 15.83 0.16
N ILE A 70 -4.02 15.75 1.48
CA ILE A 70 -4.19 14.48 2.21
C ILE A 70 -5.34 14.65 3.18
N LYS A 71 -6.42 13.90 2.96
CA LYS A 71 -7.57 13.84 3.86
C LYS A 71 -7.41 12.69 4.84
N LYS A 72 -7.77 12.93 6.10
CA LYS A 72 -7.71 11.95 7.19
C LYS A 72 -9.10 11.71 7.75
N GLU A 73 -9.40 10.46 8.04
CA GLU A 73 -10.66 10.06 8.64
C GLU A 73 -10.42 8.95 9.66
N LEU A 74 -10.93 9.11 10.87
CA LEU A 74 -10.90 8.05 11.87
C LEU A 74 -11.95 6.99 11.55
N GLY A 75 -11.57 5.74 11.72
CA GLY A 75 -12.47 4.63 11.50
C GLY A 75 -11.92 3.35 12.09
N SER A 76 -12.58 2.26 11.77
CA SER A 76 -12.12 0.93 12.15
C SER A 76 -12.09 0.02 10.94
N LYS A 77 -11.25 -1.01 11.00
CA LYS A 77 -11.25 -2.06 10.01
C LYS A 77 -11.07 -3.42 10.67
N SER A 78 -11.63 -4.44 10.06
CA SER A 78 -11.44 -5.82 10.49
C SER A 78 -10.11 -6.35 9.96
N ILE A 79 -9.30 -6.86 10.85
CA ILE A 79 -8.00 -7.44 10.53
C ILE A 79 -8.05 -8.93 10.77
N ARG A 80 -7.56 -9.68 9.82
CA ARG A 80 -7.45 -11.12 9.88
C ARG A 80 -6.16 -11.51 10.58
N LEU A 81 -6.29 -12.30 11.65
CA LEU A 81 -5.17 -12.76 12.47
C LEU A 81 -5.05 -14.27 12.45
N CYS A 82 -3.82 -14.74 12.54
CA CYS A 82 -3.55 -16.16 12.73
C CYS A 82 -3.99 -16.62 14.12
N SER A 83 -4.82 -17.65 14.18
CA SER A 83 -5.28 -18.22 15.45
C SER A 83 -4.17 -18.91 16.25
N THR A 84 -3.04 -19.22 15.61
CA THR A 84 -1.90 -19.89 16.26
C THR A 84 -0.88 -18.92 16.83
N CYS A 85 -0.46 -17.90 16.05
CA CYS A 85 0.60 -16.98 16.48
C CYS A 85 0.17 -15.51 16.56
N GLY A 86 -1.08 -15.18 16.24
CA GLY A 86 -1.60 -13.81 16.30
C GLY A 86 -1.11 -12.87 15.20
N SER A 87 -0.34 -13.35 14.24
CA SER A 87 0.18 -12.51 13.14
C SER A 87 -0.94 -12.09 12.19
N SER A 88 -0.86 -10.85 11.71
CA SER A 88 -1.74 -10.37 10.64
C SER A 88 -1.29 -10.78 9.23
N LYS A 89 -0.19 -11.49 9.13
CA LYS A 89 0.37 -11.96 7.84
C LYS A 89 -0.32 -13.24 7.36
N MET A 90 -1.64 -13.20 7.28
CA MET A 90 -2.46 -14.26 6.74
C MET A 90 -2.77 -13.98 5.28
N TYR A 91 -2.52 -14.95 4.41
CA TYR A 91 -2.90 -14.83 3.02
C TYR A 91 -3.95 -15.86 2.63
N ARG A 92 -4.81 -15.45 1.72
CA ARG A 92 -5.86 -16.30 1.16
C ARG A 92 -5.31 -17.06 -0.04
N ARG A 93 -5.64 -18.36 -0.10
CA ARG A 93 -5.33 -19.21 -1.25
C ARG A 93 -6.61 -19.43 -2.07
N GLU A 94 -6.49 -19.38 -3.37
CA GLU A 94 -7.66 -19.51 -4.25
C GLU A 94 -8.13 -20.96 -4.41
N VAL A 95 -7.20 -21.88 -4.50
CA VAL A 95 -7.48 -23.29 -4.85
C VAL A 95 -7.26 -24.24 -3.68
N LYS A 96 -6.22 -24.02 -2.91
CA LYS A 96 -5.86 -24.91 -1.80
C LYS A 96 -6.75 -24.69 -0.58
N ARG A 97 -7.01 -25.79 0.12
CA ARG A 97 -7.66 -25.79 1.45
C ARG A 97 -6.68 -26.31 2.50
N PRO A 98 -6.70 -25.81 3.73
CA PRO A 98 -7.49 -24.65 4.21
C PRO A 98 -7.24 -23.37 3.44
N MET A 99 -8.22 -22.47 3.43
CA MET A 99 -8.19 -21.27 2.58
C MET A 99 -7.08 -20.28 2.97
N TYR A 100 -6.77 -20.19 4.25
CA TYR A 100 -5.80 -19.22 4.77
C TYR A 100 -4.55 -19.91 5.30
N ARG A 101 -3.41 -19.27 5.06
CA ARG A 101 -2.13 -19.70 5.59
C ARG A 101 -1.38 -18.52 6.19
N CYS A 102 -0.79 -18.74 7.37
CA CYS A 102 0.06 -17.75 8.00
C CYS A 102 1.46 -17.77 7.41
N GLN A 103 1.97 -16.61 7.01
CA GLN A 103 3.34 -16.53 6.50
C GLN A 103 4.39 -16.62 7.60
N ARG A 104 4.02 -16.31 8.83
CA ARG A 104 4.94 -16.34 9.97
C ARG A 104 5.15 -17.74 10.52
N CYS A 105 4.06 -18.41 10.94
CA CYS A 105 4.13 -19.73 11.57
C CYS A 105 3.73 -20.88 10.64
N ARG A 106 3.27 -20.56 9.42
CA ARG A 106 2.80 -21.49 8.39
C ARG A 106 1.55 -22.31 8.77
N ALA A 107 0.88 -21.95 9.85
CA ALA A 107 -0.40 -22.56 10.21
C ALA A 107 -1.46 -22.29 9.13
N GLU A 108 -2.29 -23.26 8.89
CA GLU A 108 -3.37 -23.22 7.92
C GLU A 108 -4.72 -23.29 8.62
N THR A 109 -5.68 -22.50 8.17
CA THR A 109 -7.03 -22.47 8.74
C THR A 109 -8.05 -21.97 7.72
N ASP A 110 -9.29 -22.46 7.85
CA ASP A 110 -10.44 -21.86 7.14
C ASP A 110 -11.13 -20.77 7.98
N SER A 111 -10.78 -20.67 9.25
CA SER A 111 -11.43 -19.76 10.21
C SER A 111 -10.40 -18.92 10.96
N PRO A 112 -9.78 -17.93 10.31
CA PRO A 112 -8.88 -17.01 10.99
C PRO A 112 -9.65 -16.15 11.99
N ILE A 113 -8.95 -15.57 12.96
CA ILE A 113 -9.53 -14.62 13.90
C ILE A 113 -9.68 -13.29 13.18
N ASN A 114 -10.85 -12.67 13.32
CA ASN A 114 -11.08 -11.31 12.85
C ASN A 114 -11.13 -10.38 14.05
N GLU A 115 -10.33 -9.31 14.02
CA GLU A 115 -10.26 -8.31 15.08
C GLU A 115 -10.57 -6.93 14.50
N GLU A 116 -11.51 -6.21 15.13
CA GLU A 116 -11.77 -4.82 14.79
C GLU A 116 -10.69 -3.94 15.39
N THR A 117 -10.04 -3.16 14.54
CA THR A 117 -8.93 -2.28 14.94
C THR A 117 -9.23 -0.86 14.49
N GLU A 118 -9.07 0.10 15.42
CA GLU A 118 -9.16 1.51 15.10
C GLU A 118 -7.98 1.94 14.24
N VAL A 119 -8.27 2.64 13.16
CA VAL A 119 -7.26 3.15 12.23
C VAL A 119 -7.62 4.55 11.76
N THR A 120 -6.63 5.29 11.31
CA THR A 120 -6.83 6.51 10.54
C THR A 120 -6.70 6.17 9.07
N PHE A 121 -7.74 6.48 8.29
CA PHE A 121 -7.72 6.35 6.85
C PHE A 121 -7.19 7.64 6.22
N PHE A 122 -6.34 7.48 5.22
CA PHE A 122 -5.76 8.58 4.47
C PHE A 122 -6.19 8.50 3.00
N SER A 123 -6.51 9.64 2.43
CA SER A 123 -6.74 9.79 0.99
C SER A 123 -5.80 10.86 0.48
N ALA A 124 -4.80 10.45 -0.27
CA ALA A 124 -3.77 11.33 -0.81
C ALA A 124 -4.08 11.64 -2.28
N TYR A 125 -4.37 12.91 -2.56
CA TYR A 125 -4.78 13.38 -3.89
C TYR A 125 -3.59 13.94 -4.65
N TYR A 126 -3.45 13.54 -5.91
CA TYR A 126 -2.40 13.99 -6.83
C TYR A 126 -2.93 14.32 -8.23
N GLU A 127 -4.24 14.42 -8.39
CA GLU A 127 -4.91 14.64 -9.68
C GLU A 127 -4.38 15.85 -10.43
N SER A 128 -4.16 16.97 -9.73
CA SER A 128 -3.78 18.24 -10.37
C SER A 128 -2.41 18.19 -11.08
N SER A 129 -1.56 17.25 -10.72
CA SER A 129 -0.20 17.11 -11.25
C SER A 129 0.04 15.76 -11.93
N TRP A 130 -0.99 14.95 -12.06
CA TRP A 130 -0.86 13.61 -12.63
C TRP A 130 -0.31 13.66 -14.06
N THR A 131 0.78 12.94 -14.27
CA THR A 131 1.41 12.77 -15.57
C THR A 131 1.59 11.28 -15.83
N PRO A 132 0.74 10.69 -16.70
CA PRO A 132 0.87 9.29 -17.05
C PRO A 132 2.14 9.03 -17.85
N MET A 133 2.69 7.83 -17.74
CA MET A 133 3.82 7.41 -18.57
C MET A 133 3.39 7.27 -20.03
N PRO A 134 4.10 7.89 -20.97
CA PRO A 134 3.77 7.78 -22.39
C PRO A 134 4.09 6.40 -22.98
N THR A 135 5.01 5.67 -22.35
CA THR A 135 5.41 4.31 -22.74
C THR A 135 5.53 3.45 -21.50
N ALA A 136 5.39 2.13 -21.67
CA ALA A 136 5.55 1.19 -20.57
C ALA A 136 7.01 1.17 -20.10
N VAL A 137 7.22 1.46 -18.81
CA VAL A 137 8.53 1.37 -18.17
C VAL A 137 8.46 0.28 -17.10
N PRO A 138 9.28 -0.77 -17.20
CA PRO A 138 9.33 -1.82 -16.17
C PRO A 138 9.76 -1.25 -14.82
N VAL A 139 9.13 -1.71 -13.75
CA VAL A 139 9.48 -1.31 -12.38
C VAL A 139 10.93 -1.63 -12.06
N GLU A 140 11.48 -2.69 -12.62
CA GLU A 140 12.87 -3.09 -12.41
C GLU A 140 13.88 -2.01 -12.81
N GLU A 141 13.60 -1.21 -13.84
CA GLU A 141 14.48 -0.12 -14.28
C GLU A 141 14.60 1.00 -13.26
N VAL A 142 13.58 1.20 -12.40
CA VAL A 142 13.59 2.25 -11.39
C VAL A 142 13.90 1.75 -9.99
N ARG A 143 13.88 0.44 -9.79
CA ARG A 143 14.08 -0.17 -8.46
C ARG A 143 15.45 0.15 -7.87
N ASP A 144 16.48 0.17 -8.68
CA ASP A 144 17.85 0.50 -8.26
C ASP A 144 18.01 1.96 -7.84
N SER A 145 17.05 2.81 -8.22
CA SER A 145 17.02 4.22 -7.84
C SER A 145 16.44 4.46 -6.44
N TYR A 146 15.91 3.43 -5.80
CA TYR A 146 15.37 3.54 -4.45
C TYR A 146 16.48 3.75 -3.42
N VAL A 147 16.35 4.83 -2.66
CA VAL A 147 17.37 5.22 -1.68
C VAL A 147 17.32 4.34 -0.42
N SER A 148 16.15 3.78 -0.11
CA SER A 148 15.97 2.96 1.08
C SER A 148 14.81 1.98 0.94
N GLN A 149 14.80 0.99 1.80
CA GLN A 149 13.68 0.04 1.91
C GLN A 149 12.35 0.74 2.23
N ALA A 150 12.41 1.85 2.94
CA ALA A 150 11.23 2.66 3.25
C ALA A 150 10.53 3.17 1.99
N VAL A 151 11.26 3.47 0.95
CA VAL A 151 10.69 3.91 -0.33
C VAL A 151 10.03 2.75 -1.06
N GLN A 152 10.63 1.58 -1.01
CA GLN A 152 10.06 0.38 -1.63
C GLN A 152 8.74 -0.05 -0.98
N ASN A 153 8.64 0.18 0.31
CA ASN A 153 7.47 -0.14 1.11
C ASN A 153 6.53 1.06 1.27
N ALA A 154 6.76 2.10 0.51
CA ALA A 154 5.89 3.26 0.58
C ALA A 154 4.47 2.85 0.24
N ILE A 155 3.64 3.18 1.12
CA ILE A 155 2.22 2.99 1.17
C ILE A 155 1.57 2.27 0.02
#